data_a377854f18cc88e35f6c32369bec92bf
#
_entry.id   a377854f18cc88e35f6c32369bec92bf
#
_cell.length_a   1.000
_cell.length_b   1.000
_cell.length_c   1.000
_cell.angle_alpha   90.00
_cell.angle_beta   90.00
_cell.angle_gamma   90.00
#
_symmetry.space_group_name_H-M   'P 1'
#
loop_
_entity.id
_entity.type
_entity.pdbx_description
1 polymer ?
#
loop_
_entity_poly.entity_id
_entity_poly.type
_entity_poly.pdbx_seq_one_letter_code
_entity_poly.pdbx_strand_id
1 'polypeptide(L)'
;RDLVQTTLAVTADQLAYNTAKKDRDNGKITTEELQNSTFLSHKYLPDARIRIEHILKNPPKNIADAPQDLQDALEYREMLLKSTENEFNAMVNALNGGTVKPAPGGDPVLNPNVLPTGRNMYSINAEAAPDKRAWDDGKKLANETISQYKEKYGEYPRKVSYTFWAGEFIATQGA
;
A
#
# COMPACT_ATOMS: atom_id res chain seq x y z
N ARG A 1 3.38 -5.55 16.18
CA ARG A 1 2.16 -4.85 15.71
C ARG A 1 0.99 -5.80 15.75
N ASP A 2 -0.18 -5.33 16.10
CA ASP A 2 -1.41 -6.11 16.04
C ASP A 2 -1.73 -6.43 14.57
N LEU A 3 -2.00 -7.71 14.29
CA LEU A 3 -2.32 -8.22 12.96
C LEU A 3 -3.51 -7.46 12.33
N VAL A 4 -4.54 -7.18 13.12
CA VAL A 4 -5.74 -6.47 12.68
C VAL A 4 -5.39 -5.03 12.29
N GLN A 5 -4.63 -4.32 13.12
CA GLN A 5 -4.24 -2.93 12.85
C GLN A 5 -3.34 -2.81 11.62
N THR A 6 -2.43 -3.76 11.43
CA THR A 6 -1.57 -3.79 10.24
C THR A 6 -2.39 -4.04 8.97
N THR A 7 -3.32 -5.00 9.01
CA THR A 7 -4.20 -5.28 7.86
C THR A 7 -5.09 -4.08 7.54
N LEU A 8 -5.66 -3.41 8.56
CA LEU A 8 -6.46 -2.20 8.38
C LEU A 8 -5.67 -1.06 7.75
N ALA A 9 -4.42 -0.86 8.17
CA ALA A 9 -3.56 0.19 7.62
C ALA A 9 -3.29 0.04 6.12
N VAL A 10 -3.32 -1.20 5.59
CA VAL A 10 -3.04 -1.47 4.17
C VAL A 10 -4.31 -1.52 3.33
N THR A 11 -5.39 -2.08 3.86
CA THR A 11 -6.53 -2.51 3.06
C THR A 11 -7.78 -1.62 3.21
N ALA A 12 -7.89 -0.84 4.29
CA ALA A 12 -9.10 -0.08 4.57
C ALA A 12 -9.32 1.08 3.59
N ASP A 13 -8.27 1.82 3.24
CA ASP A 13 -8.37 2.92 2.27
C ASP A 13 -8.74 2.40 0.88
N GLN A 14 -8.15 1.28 0.47
CA GLN A 14 -8.47 0.64 -0.82
C GLN A 14 -9.93 0.16 -0.87
N LEU A 15 -10.42 -0.46 0.19
CA LEU A 15 -11.82 -0.89 0.29
C LEU A 15 -12.77 0.31 0.26
N ALA A 16 -12.47 1.38 1.00
CA ALA A 16 -13.23 2.62 1.01
C ALA A 16 -13.29 3.24 -0.39
N TYR A 17 -12.16 3.35 -1.07
CA TYR A 17 -12.09 3.86 -2.43
C TYR A 17 -12.86 3.00 -3.43
N ASN A 18 -12.70 1.69 -3.39
CA ASN A 18 -13.42 0.77 -4.28
C ASN A 18 -14.94 0.84 -4.08
N THR A 19 -15.39 1.00 -2.83
CA THR A 19 -16.81 1.17 -2.50
C THR A 19 -17.34 2.49 -3.03
N ALA A 20 -16.62 3.58 -2.82
CA ALA A 20 -16.97 4.90 -3.35
C ALA A 20 -16.99 4.92 -4.90
N LYS A 21 -16.06 4.22 -5.55
CA LYS A 21 -16.03 4.08 -7.00
C LYS A 21 -17.29 3.38 -7.54
N LYS A 22 -17.73 2.30 -6.90
CA LYS A 22 -19.01 1.63 -7.24
C LYS A 22 -20.19 2.57 -7.05
N ASP A 23 -20.21 3.38 -6.00
CA ASP A 23 -21.28 4.35 -5.76
C ASP A 23 -21.26 5.48 -6.79
N ARG A 24 -20.09 5.93 -7.27
CA ARG A 24 -19.99 6.86 -8.39
C ARG A 24 -20.56 6.24 -9.67
N ASP A 25 -20.19 5.02 -9.98
CA ASP A 25 -20.65 4.32 -11.20
C ASP A 25 -22.19 4.10 -11.18
N ASN A 26 -22.76 4.03 -9.98
CA ASN A 26 -24.20 3.96 -9.76
C ASN A 26 -24.87 5.37 -9.63
N GLY A 27 -24.14 6.45 -9.84
CA GLY A 27 -24.67 7.82 -9.80
C GLY A 27 -25.01 8.36 -8.40
N LYS A 28 -24.53 7.72 -7.33
CA LYS A 28 -24.79 8.15 -5.94
C LYS A 28 -23.85 9.25 -5.45
N ILE A 29 -22.68 9.35 -6.04
CA ILE A 29 -21.69 10.40 -5.78
C ILE A 29 -21.09 10.90 -7.09
N THR A 30 -20.49 12.09 -7.04
CA THR A 30 -19.83 12.71 -8.18
C THR A 30 -18.37 12.25 -8.32
N THR A 31 -17.76 12.55 -9.47
CA THR A 31 -16.33 12.29 -9.68
C THR A 31 -15.45 13.18 -8.77
N GLU A 32 -15.88 14.40 -8.48
CA GLU A 32 -15.20 15.32 -7.58
C GLU A 32 -15.20 14.78 -6.14
N GLU A 33 -16.33 14.25 -5.67
CA GLU A 33 -16.44 13.59 -4.36
C GLU A 33 -15.54 12.35 -4.27
N LEU A 34 -15.44 11.55 -5.33
CA LEU A 34 -14.53 10.40 -5.37
C LEU A 34 -13.05 10.81 -5.26
N GLN A 35 -12.68 11.97 -5.78
CA GLN A 35 -11.31 12.49 -5.71
C GLN A 35 -11.01 13.21 -4.39
N ASN A 36 -12.01 13.49 -3.58
CA ASN A 36 -11.87 14.19 -2.32
C ASN A 36 -11.52 13.21 -1.19
N SER A 37 -10.26 13.20 -0.77
CA SER A 37 -9.74 12.31 0.29
C SER A 37 -10.45 12.52 1.64
N THR A 38 -10.80 13.76 1.98
CA THR A 38 -11.53 14.09 3.21
C THR A 38 -12.94 13.50 3.17
N PHE A 39 -13.63 13.62 2.05
CA PHE A 39 -14.95 13.01 1.87
C PHE A 39 -14.90 11.49 2.02
N LEU A 40 -13.92 10.83 1.39
CA LEU A 40 -13.76 9.38 1.50
C LEU A 40 -13.45 8.94 2.93
N SER A 41 -12.57 9.68 3.62
CA SER A 41 -12.20 9.38 5.01
C SER A 41 -13.38 9.49 5.97
N HIS A 42 -14.28 10.44 5.75
CA HIS A 42 -15.46 10.61 6.63
C HIS A 42 -16.62 9.67 6.28
N LYS A 43 -16.85 9.41 5.01
CA LYS A 43 -18.04 8.68 4.56
C LYS A 43 -17.84 7.18 4.41
N TYR A 44 -16.71 6.74 3.87
CA TYR A 44 -16.49 5.35 3.48
C TYR A 44 -15.49 4.59 4.37
N LEU A 45 -14.46 5.28 4.88
CA LEU A 45 -13.40 4.63 5.64
C LEU A 45 -13.88 3.99 6.96
N PRO A 46 -14.80 4.59 7.75
CA PRO A 46 -15.31 3.95 8.97
C PRO A 46 -16.02 2.62 8.72
N ASP A 47 -16.86 2.56 7.69
CA ASP A 47 -17.54 1.31 7.30
C ASP A 47 -16.56 0.26 6.78
N ALA A 48 -15.61 0.66 5.95
CA ALA A 48 -14.56 -0.23 5.47
C ALA A 48 -13.76 -0.87 6.61
N ARG A 49 -13.38 -0.09 7.63
CA ARG A 49 -12.69 -0.59 8.83
C ARG A 49 -13.52 -1.60 9.60
N ILE A 50 -14.78 -1.28 9.87
CA ILE A 50 -15.70 -2.19 10.60
C ILE A 50 -15.85 -3.52 9.85
N ARG A 51 -16.03 -3.48 8.54
CA ARG A 51 -16.18 -4.67 7.70
C ARG A 51 -14.93 -5.55 7.70
N ILE A 52 -13.76 -4.94 7.59
CA ILE A 52 -12.48 -5.67 7.66
C ILE A 52 -12.27 -6.26 9.06
N GLU A 53 -12.48 -5.49 10.12
CA GLU A 53 -12.36 -6.02 11.48
C GLU A 53 -13.29 -7.21 11.74
N HIS A 54 -14.53 -7.13 11.26
CA HIS A 54 -15.49 -8.20 11.43
C HIS A 54 -15.05 -9.49 10.73
N ILE A 55 -14.57 -9.42 9.47
CA ILE A 55 -14.13 -10.61 8.73
C ILE A 55 -12.82 -11.17 9.29
N LEU A 56 -11.92 -10.33 9.81
CA LEU A 56 -10.67 -10.77 10.42
C LEU A 56 -10.88 -11.47 11.77
N LYS A 57 -11.91 -11.08 12.52
CA LYS A 57 -12.29 -11.77 13.77
C LYS A 57 -12.94 -13.12 13.52
N ASN A 58 -13.67 -13.27 12.42
CA ASN A 58 -14.39 -14.46 12.05
C ASN A 58 -14.09 -14.85 10.59
N PRO A 59 -12.83 -15.22 10.28
CA PRO A 59 -12.46 -15.53 8.91
C PRO A 59 -13.17 -16.82 8.44
N PRO A 60 -13.62 -16.87 7.18
CA PRO A 60 -14.16 -18.08 6.59
C PRO A 60 -13.07 -19.15 6.49
N LYS A 61 -13.45 -20.40 6.37
CA LYS A 61 -12.51 -21.51 6.18
C LYS A 61 -11.72 -21.40 4.87
N ASN A 62 -12.34 -20.82 3.86
CA ASN A 62 -11.74 -20.59 2.57
C ASN A 62 -11.91 -19.10 2.19
N ILE A 63 -10.86 -18.45 1.74
CA ILE A 63 -10.90 -17.03 1.34
C ILE A 63 -11.92 -16.79 0.21
N ALA A 64 -12.06 -17.75 -0.69
CA ALA A 64 -13.03 -17.68 -1.78
C ALA A 64 -14.51 -17.60 -1.31
N ASP A 65 -14.80 -18.01 -0.08
CA ASP A 65 -16.14 -17.91 0.51
C ASP A 65 -16.44 -16.51 1.07
N ALA A 66 -15.43 -15.65 1.16
CA ALA A 66 -15.59 -14.28 1.59
C ALA A 66 -16.17 -13.38 0.48
N PRO A 67 -16.84 -12.27 0.84
CA PRO A 67 -17.18 -11.25 -0.14
C PRO A 67 -15.95 -10.80 -0.93
N GLN A 68 -16.09 -10.68 -2.26
CA GLN A 68 -14.97 -10.39 -3.17
C GLN A 68 -14.16 -9.15 -2.78
N ASP A 69 -14.83 -8.14 -2.26
CA ASP A 69 -14.21 -6.88 -1.84
C ASP A 69 -13.45 -6.97 -0.49
N LEU A 70 -13.53 -8.11 0.20
CA LEU A 70 -12.82 -8.38 1.45
C LEU A 70 -11.73 -9.47 1.31
N GLN A 71 -11.63 -10.11 0.14
CA GLN A 71 -10.65 -11.17 -0.10
C GLN A 71 -9.21 -10.65 0.03
N ASP A 72 -8.92 -9.46 -0.50
CA ASP A 72 -7.60 -8.82 -0.39
C ASP A 72 -7.14 -8.66 1.08
N ALA A 73 -8.06 -8.32 1.98
CA ALA A 73 -7.73 -8.20 3.40
C ALA A 73 -7.40 -9.55 4.06
N LEU A 74 -8.10 -10.61 3.65
CA LEU A 74 -7.83 -11.96 4.12
C LEU A 74 -6.52 -12.51 3.55
N GLU A 75 -6.24 -12.29 2.27
CA GLU A 75 -4.98 -12.65 1.63
C GLU A 75 -3.80 -11.97 2.30
N TYR A 76 -3.91 -10.68 2.57
CA TYR A 76 -2.88 -9.94 3.28
C TYR A 76 -2.63 -10.50 4.69
N ARG A 77 -3.70 -10.81 5.43
CA ARG A 77 -3.61 -11.49 6.73
C ARG A 77 -2.88 -12.83 6.63
N GLU A 78 -3.20 -13.64 5.63
CA GLU A 78 -2.53 -14.93 5.41
C GLU A 78 -1.04 -14.75 5.11
N MET A 79 -0.67 -13.77 4.30
CA MET A 79 0.73 -13.47 4.04
C MET A 79 1.49 -13.05 5.31
N LEU A 80 0.86 -12.25 6.18
CA LEU A 80 1.45 -11.88 7.47
C LEU A 80 1.65 -13.12 8.37
N LEU A 81 0.66 -14.00 8.48
CA LEU A 81 0.75 -15.21 9.28
C LEU A 81 1.83 -16.19 8.77
N LYS A 82 1.93 -16.34 7.46
CA LYS A 82 2.93 -17.21 6.83
C LYS A 82 4.36 -16.67 6.96
N SER A 83 4.54 -15.38 7.23
CA SER A 83 5.86 -14.77 7.29
C SER A 83 6.77 -15.42 8.32
N THR A 84 6.28 -15.71 9.53
CA THR A 84 7.09 -16.32 10.59
C THR A 84 7.58 -17.74 10.19
N GLU A 85 6.71 -18.55 9.63
CA GLU A 85 7.07 -19.89 9.16
C GLU A 85 8.04 -19.82 7.98
N ASN A 86 7.81 -18.91 7.04
CA ASN A 86 8.70 -18.71 5.90
C ASN A 86 10.11 -18.26 6.34
N GLU A 87 10.22 -17.37 7.30
CA GLU A 87 11.52 -16.93 7.84
C GLU A 87 12.30 -18.08 8.44
N PHE A 88 11.64 -18.89 9.26
CA PHE A 88 12.26 -20.07 9.86
C PHE A 88 12.71 -21.07 8.79
N ASN A 89 11.83 -21.43 7.87
CA ASN A 89 12.11 -22.38 6.80
C ASN A 89 13.21 -21.88 5.85
N ALA A 90 13.24 -20.60 5.52
CA ALA A 90 14.27 -19.99 4.70
C ALA A 90 15.65 -20.04 5.38
N MET A 91 15.69 -19.78 6.69
CA MET A 91 16.91 -19.87 7.48
C MET A 91 17.45 -21.30 7.51
N VAL A 92 16.60 -22.28 7.80
CA VAL A 92 16.97 -23.71 7.80
C VAL A 92 17.44 -24.14 6.42
N ASN A 93 16.76 -23.74 5.35
CA ASN A 93 17.14 -24.05 3.99
C ASN A 93 18.51 -23.46 3.62
N ALA A 94 18.77 -22.20 3.99
CA ALA A 94 20.06 -21.54 3.75
C ALA A 94 21.21 -22.25 4.51
N LEU A 95 21.00 -22.62 5.78
CA LEU A 95 21.98 -23.37 6.57
C LEU A 95 22.29 -24.75 5.97
N ASN A 96 21.36 -25.36 5.28
CA ASN A 96 21.54 -26.61 4.55
C ASN A 96 22.11 -26.41 3.13
N GLY A 97 22.56 -25.21 2.77
CA GLY A 97 23.13 -24.91 1.45
C GLY A 97 22.09 -24.68 0.35
N GLY A 98 20.82 -24.56 0.68
CA GLY A 98 19.76 -24.23 -0.26
C GLY A 98 19.70 -22.74 -0.62
N THR A 99 19.01 -22.43 -1.72
CA THR A 99 18.78 -21.05 -2.16
C THR A 99 17.52 -20.46 -1.57
N VAL A 100 17.56 -19.17 -1.22
CA VAL A 100 16.39 -18.40 -0.77
C VAL A 100 15.97 -17.45 -1.87
N LYS A 101 14.69 -17.47 -2.26
CA LYS A 101 14.16 -16.63 -3.34
C LYS A 101 14.32 -15.14 -3.04
N PRO A 102 14.68 -14.33 -4.04
CA PRO A 102 14.77 -12.88 -3.87
C PRO A 102 13.39 -12.24 -3.67
N ALA A 103 13.36 -11.11 -2.96
CA ALA A 103 12.19 -10.28 -2.79
C ALA A 103 12.55 -8.82 -2.53
N PRO A 104 11.64 -7.88 -2.82
CA PRO A 104 11.85 -6.51 -2.41
C PRO A 104 11.90 -6.40 -0.88
N GLY A 105 12.71 -5.45 -0.39
CA GLY A 105 12.69 -5.01 1.01
C GLY A 105 11.70 -3.85 1.18
N GLY A 106 11.40 -3.52 2.42
CA GLY A 106 10.58 -2.36 2.75
C GLY A 106 9.58 -2.59 3.88
N ASP A 107 8.82 -1.55 4.19
CA ASP A 107 7.72 -1.63 5.15
C ASP A 107 6.51 -2.31 4.48
N PRO A 108 5.97 -3.40 5.03
CA PRO A 108 4.82 -4.10 4.46
C PRO A 108 3.53 -3.25 4.42
N VAL A 109 3.45 -2.17 5.19
CA VAL A 109 2.32 -1.23 5.12
C VAL A 109 2.41 -0.36 3.87
N LEU A 110 3.63 0.07 3.50
CA LEU A 110 3.87 0.89 2.31
C LEU A 110 3.99 0.04 1.05
N ASN A 111 4.59 -1.15 1.16
CA ASN A 111 4.77 -2.09 0.06
C ASN A 111 4.33 -3.51 0.44
N PRO A 112 3.08 -3.88 0.20
CA PRO A 112 2.58 -5.23 0.48
C PRO A 112 3.35 -6.37 -0.21
N ASN A 113 4.06 -6.09 -1.32
CA ASN A 113 4.82 -7.08 -2.08
C ASN A 113 6.04 -7.64 -1.33
N VAL A 114 6.42 -7.03 -0.21
CA VAL A 114 7.47 -7.58 0.68
C VAL A 114 6.99 -8.82 1.43
N LEU A 115 5.68 -9.05 1.47
CA LEU A 115 5.08 -10.21 2.12
C LEU A 115 4.88 -11.41 1.15
N PRO A 116 4.88 -12.63 1.67
CA PRO A 116 5.35 -13.02 2.99
C PRO A 116 6.86 -12.81 3.11
N THR A 117 7.36 -12.53 4.30
CA THR A 117 8.80 -12.38 4.57
C THR A 117 9.55 -13.72 4.50
N GLY A 118 10.82 -13.78 4.88
CA GLY A 118 11.63 -15.00 4.77
C GLY A 118 12.18 -15.23 3.36
N ARG A 119 12.39 -14.14 2.62
CA ARG A 119 13.02 -14.14 1.30
C ARG A 119 14.32 -13.35 1.34
N ASN A 120 15.20 -13.56 0.36
CA ASN A 120 16.45 -12.83 0.26
C ASN A 120 16.18 -11.42 -0.27
N MET A 121 16.37 -10.43 0.60
CA MET A 121 16.01 -9.05 0.32
C MET A 121 17.02 -8.40 -0.64
N TYR A 122 16.55 -7.80 -1.74
CA TYR A 122 17.33 -6.89 -2.57
C TYR A 122 16.93 -5.43 -2.28
N SER A 123 17.93 -4.54 -2.37
CA SER A 123 17.77 -3.14 -2.00
C SER A 123 16.87 -2.36 -2.96
N ILE A 124 17.07 -2.51 -4.25
CA ILE A 124 16.34 -1.80 -5.30
C ILE A 124 16.21 -2.70 -6.53
N ASN A 125 15.02 -2.83 -7.06
CA ASN A 125 14.85 -3.25 -8.44
C ASN A 125 14.88 -1.99 -9.32
N ALA A 126 16.05 -1.67 -9.87
CA ALA A 126 16.25 -0.46 -10.67
C ALA A 126 15.38 -0.43 -11.94
N GLU A 127 14.95 -1.59 -12.44
CA GLU A 127 14.07 -1.69 -13.61
C GLU A 127 12.60 -1.42 -13.26
N ALA A 128 12.21 -1.59 -11.99
CA ALA A 128 10.84 -1.39 -11.53
C ALA A 128 10.65 -0.09 -10.73
N ALA A 129 11.73 0.65 -10.43
CA ALA A 129 11.66 1.91 -9.70
C ALA A 129 11.87 3.10 -10.66
N PRO A 130 11.09 4.19 -10.54
CA PRO A 130 9.89 4.28 -9.70
C PRO A 130 8.74 3.45 -10.27
N ASP A 131 7.87 2.92 -9.41
CA ASP A 131 6.65 2.29 -9.90
C ASP A 131 5.68 3.35 -10.47
N LYS A 132 4.64 2.91 -11.16
CA LYS A 132 3.69 3.82 -11.80
C LYS A 132 2.99 4.74 -10.79
N ARG A 133 2.65 4.23 -9.60
CA ARG A 133 1.99 4.99 -8.54
C ARG A 133 2.95 6.06 -8.00
N ALA A 134 4.19 5.67 -7.66
CA ALA A 134 5.20 6.60 -7.19
C ALA A 134 5.48 7.71 -8.22
N TRP A 135 5.50 7.38 -9.51
CA TRP A 135 5.65 8.35 -10.59
C TRP A 135 4.48 9.34 -10.66
N ASP A 136 3.24 8.84 -10.59
CA ASP A 136 2.04 9.68 -10.66
C ASP A 136 1.93 10.61 -9.43
N ASP A 137 2.23 10.09 -8.23
CA ASP A 137 2.26 10.88 -6.99
C ASP A 137 3.40 11.92 -7.01
N GLY A 138 4.58 11.53 -7.47
CA GLY A 138 5.72 12.45 -7.63
C GLY A 138 5.43 13.60 -8.58
N LYS A 139 4.77 13.34 -9.71
CA LYS A 139 4.32 14.40 -10.64
C LYS A 139 3.33 15.36 -9.98
N LYS A 140 2.38 14.85 -9.21
CA LYS A 140 1.41 15.67 -8.48
C LYS A 140 2.11 16.57 -7.48
N LEU A 141 2.97 16.01 -6.61
CA LEU A 141 3.73 16.76 -5.62
C LEU A 141 4.65 17.84 -6.25
N ALA A 142 5.32 17.49 -7.34
CA ALA A 142 6.16 18.46 -8.07
C ALA A 142 5.33 19.65 -8.61
N ASN A 143 4.18 19.37 -9.22
CA ASN A 143 3.29 20.40 -9.73
C ASN A 143 2.71 21.27 -8.61
N GLU A 144 2.32 20.67 -7.49
CA GLU A 144 1.83 21.40 -6.32
C GLU A 144 2.91 22.33 -5.75
N THR A 145 4.15 21.83 -5.59
CA THR A 145 5.29 22.61 -5.10
C THR A 145 5.57 23.83 -6.00
N ILE A 146 5.59 23.62 -7.31
CA ILE A 146 5.82 24.71 -8.29
C ILE A 146 4.68 25.71 -8.27
N SER A 147 3.44 25.24 -8.19
CA SER A 147 2.25 26.11 -8.15
C SER A 147 2.22 26.97 -6.88
N GLN A 148 2.51 26.39 -5.71
CA GLN A 148 2.60 27.11 -4.45
C GLN A 148 3.71 28.19 -4.47
N TYR A 149 4.86 27.85 -5.08
CA TYR A 149 5.93 28.84 -5.23
C TYR A 149 5.49 30.00 -6.10
N LYS A 150 4.88 29.71 -7.27
CA LYS A 150 4.37 30.74 -8.19
C LYS A 150 3.29 31.61 -7.56
N GLU A 151 2.37 31.02 -6.80
CA GLU A 151 1.33 31.76 -6.08
C GLU A 151 1.95 32.73 -5.05
N LYS A 152 2.96 32.26 -4.32
CA LYS A 152 3.62 33.03 -3.26
C LYS A 152 4.52 34.17 -3.80
N TYR A 153 5.24 33.89 -4.90
CA TYR A 153 6.29 34.83 -5.40
C TYR A 153 5.98 35.45 -6.74
N GLY A 154 4.88 35.08 -7.42
CA GLY A 154 4.45 35.62 -8.71
C GLY A 154 5.23 35.11 -9.92
N GLU A 155 6.27 34.29 -9.73
CA GLU A 155 7.12 33.76 -10.79
C GLU A 155 7.45 32.27 -10.56
N TYR A 156 7.90 31.58 -11.62
CA TYR A 156 8.35 30.20 -11.49
C TYR A 156 9.74 30.11 -10.81
N PRO A 157 10.01 29.05 -10.03
CA PRO A 157 11.34 28.85 -9.45
C PRO A 157 12.37 28.62 -10.56
N ARG A 158 13.51 29.32 -10.48
CA ARG A 158 14.62 29.14 -11.43
C ARG A 158 15.35 27.82 -11.24
N LYS A 159 15.30 27.28 -10.02
CA LYS A 159 15.94 26.01 -9.64
C LYS A 159 15.16 25.39 -8.49
N VAL A 160 14.94 24.08 -8.59
CA VAL A 160 14.38 23.25 -7.51
C VAL A 160 15.39 22.15 -7.19
N SER A 161 15.57 21.85 -5.91
CA SER A 161 16.44 20.76 -5.44
C SER A 161 15.65 19.86 -4.52
N TYR A 162 15.76 18.55 -4.76
CA TYR A 162 15.18 17.52 -3.91
C TYR A 162 16.30 16.68 -3.30
N THR A 163 16.15 16.32 -2.04
CA THR A 163 17.05 15.39 -1.35
C THR A 163 16.27 14.13 -1.05
N PHE A 164 16.73 13.00 -1.59
CA PHE A 164 16.11 11.70 -1.35
C PHE A 164 16.97 10.86 -0.41
N TRP A 165 16.34 10.32 0.62
CA TRP A 165 16.97 9.38 1.53
C TRP A 165 16.87 7.97 0.94
N ALA A 166 17.98 7.27 0.83
CA ALA A 166 18.02 5.94 0.21
C ALA A 166 17.06 4.94 0.87
N GLY A 167 16.92 4.98 2.18
CA GLY A 167 15.98 4.14 2.92
C GLY A 167 14.53 4.39 2.55
N GLU A 168 14.12 5.64 2.48
CA GLU A 168 12.77 6.02 2.08
C GLU A 168 12.50 5.67 0.61
N PHE A 169 13.46 5.93 -0.27
CA PHE A 169 13.33 5.58 -1.69
C PHE A 169 13.12 4.08 -1.91
N ILE A 170 13.83 3.23 -1.14
CA ILE A 170 13.64 1.78 -1.17
C ILE A 170 12.27 1.39 -0.61
N ALA A 171 11.88 1.95 0.55
CA ALA A 171 10.64 1.61 1.24
C ALA A 171 9.39 2.00 0.43
N THR A 172 9.47 3.07 -0.35
CA THR A 172 8.35 3.62 -1.13
C THR A 172 8.37 3.22 -2.61
N GLN A 173 9.37 2.45 -3.06
CA GLN A 173 9.60 2.11 -4.47
C GLN A 173 9.78 3.33 -5.38
N GLY A 174 10.42 4.35 -4.86
CA GLY A 174 10.78 5.54 -5.61
C GLY A 174 9.81 6.72 -5.49
N ALA A 175 8.89 6.70 -4.51
CA ALA A 175 8.01 7.83 -4.22
C ALA A 175 8.71 8.94 -3.45
#